data_140c82f1800778fea3371d58f3bc62ae
#
_entry.id   140c82f1800778fea3371d58f3bc62ae
#
_cell.length_a   1.000
_cell.length_b   1.000
_cell.length_c   1.000
_cell.angle_alpha   90.00
_cell.angle_beta   90.00
_cell.angle_gamma   90.00
#
_symmetry.space_group_name_H-M   'P 1'
#
loop_
_entity.id
_entity.type
_entity.pdbx_description
1 polymer ?
#
loop_
_entity_poly.entity_id
_entity_poly.type
_entity_poly.pdbx_seq_one_letter_code
_entity_poly.pdbx_strand_id
1 'polypeptide(L)'
;MPVKTSPAPLLVARRDILLLAASAVASAPFKTAIAADGLASNVATAANGMVASVHPLATDAGVAALKRGGNAVDAAIATALTLGVVDGHNSGIGGGCFILIRRADGQFAAIDGRETAPAAASRDMFLKNGEPKGDWSVTGPLAVGTPGALAAYEVALKSHGKLPLQDLLLAAAEIAEGGFALDRIYARNVKSSQKSLAKFPASRSLLLKDDGSPRLEGDLITQPDLARTYRQI
;
A
#
# COMPACT_ATOMS: atom_id res chain seq x y z
N MET A 1 -38.10 -66.04 -10.75
CA MET A 1 -38.20 -64.71 -10.10
C MET A 1 -37.65 -63.69 -11.07
N PRO A 2 -38.44 -62.75 -11.56
CA PRO A 2 -37.96 -61.72 -12.50
C PRO A 2 -37.27 -60.56 -11.77
N VAL A 3 -36.13 -60.18 -12.29
CA VAL A 3 -35.29 -59.05 -11.82
C VAL A 3 -35.99 -57.73 -12.25
N LYS A 4 -36.33 -56.87 -11.27
CA LYS A 4 -36.81 -55.55 -11.50
C LYS A 4 -35.66 -54.63 -11.96
N THR A 5 -35.68 -54.21 -13.19
CA THR A 5 -34.80 -53.16 -13.68
C THR A 5 -35.37 -51.78 -13.26
N SER A 6 -34.59 -51.08 -12.48
CA SER A 6 -34.85 -49.67 -12.12
C SER A 6 -34.54 -48.76 -13.32
N PRO A 7 -35.36 -47.72 -13.63
CA PRO A 7 -35.02 -46.78 -14.71
C PRO A 7 -33.84 -45.91 -14.30
N ALA A 8 -32.94 -45.70 -15.25
CA ALA A 8 -31.80 -44.79 -15.12
C ALA A 8 -32.25 -43.34 -14.97
N PRO A 9 -31.55 -42.51 -14.18
CA PRO A 9 -31.89 -41.07 -14.08
C PRO A 9 -31.60 -40.34 -15.39
N LEU A 10 -32.56 -39.52 -15.82
CA LEU A 10 -32.42 -38.61 -16.97
C LEU A 10 -31.29 -37.64 -16.65
N LEU A 11 -30.13 -37.79 -17.28
CA LEU A 11 -29.06 -36.82 -17.33
C LEU A 11 -29.45 -35.68 -18.27
N VAL A 12 -30.01 -34.60 -17.72
CA VAL A 12 -30.20 -33.36 -18.47
C VAL A 12 -28.83 -32.70 -18.61
N ALA A 13 -28.35 -32.57 -19.84
CA ALA A 13 -27.03 -31.97 -20.10
C ALA A 13 -27.02 -30.50 -19.67
N ARG A 14 -25.95 -30.05 -19.04
CA ARG A 14 -25.75 -28.65 -18.59
C ARG A 14 -26.03 -27.62 -19.69
N ARG A 15 -25.87 -27.99 -20.94
CA ARG A 15 -26.12 -27.18 -22.13
C ARG A 15 -27.62 -26.85 -22.32
N ASP A 16 -28.51 -27.76 -21.95
CA ASP A 16 -29.98 -27.58 -22.13
C ASP A 16 -30.53 -26.64 -21.03
N ILE A 17 -29.93 -26.63 -19.84
CA ILE A 17 -30.31 -25.70 -18.77
C ILE A 17 -29.89 -24.25 -19.13
N LEU A 18 -28.77 -24.07 -19.80
CA LEU A 18 -28.31 -22.74 -20.25
C LEU A 18 -29.17 -22.17 -21.39
N LEU A 19 -29.69 -23.01 -22.28
CA LEU A 19 -30.57 -22.59 -23.34
C LEU A 19 -31.98 -22.22 -22.85
N LEU A 20 -32.51 -22.89 -21.82
CA LEU A 20 -33.77 -22.53 -21.18
C LEU A 20 -33.66 -21.24 -20.35
N ALA A 21 -32.50 -20.94 -19.73
CA ALA A 21 -32.26 -19.69 -19.02
C ALA A 21 -32.11 -18.50 -19.98
N ALA A 22 -31.55 -18.71 -21.17
CA ALA A 22 -31.38 -17.65 -22.18
C ALA A 22 -32.68 -17.20 -22.82
N SER A 23 -33.68 -18.10 -22.93
CA SER A 23 -34.98 -17.78 -23.54
C SER A 23 -35.94 -16.98 -22.63
N ALA A 24 -35.74 -17.03 -21.31
CA ALA A 24 -36.56 -16.32 -20.33
C ALA A 24 -36.12 -14.84 -20.12
N VAL A 25 -34.94 -14.46 -20.58
CA VAL A 25 -34.39 -13.09 -20.39
C VAL A 25 -34.74 -12.17 -21.57
N ALA A 26 -35.24 -12.71 -22.71
CA ALA A 26 -35.45 -11.94 -23.95
C ALA A 26 -36.75 -11.12 -24.02
N SER A 27 -37.64 -11.20 -23.01
CA SER A 27 -38.93 -10.51 -23.04
C SER A 27 -39.22 -9.54 -21.90
N ALA A 28 -38.24 -9.29 -21.00
CA ALA A 28 -38.36 -8.18 -20.06
C ALA A 28 -37.89 -6.89 -20.72
N PRO A 29 -38.68 -5.80 -20.71
CA PRO A 29 -38.17 -4.50 -21.16
C PRO A 29 -37.04 -4.13 -20.26
N PHE A 30 -35.80 -4.07 -20.78
CA PHE A 30 -34.68 -3.48 -20.13
C PHE A 30 -35.04 -2.02 -19.87
N LYS A 31 -35.67 -1.74 -18.72
CA LYS A 31 -35.66 -0.40 -18.16
C LYS A 31 -34.19 -0.16 -17.78
N THR A 32 -33.45 0.52 -18.64
CA THR A 32 -32.22 1.19 -18.28
C THR A 32 -32.58 2.13 -17.14
N ALA A 33 -32.50 1.62 -15.92
CA ALA A 33 -32.42 2.47 -14.75
C ALA A 33 -31.05 3.19 -14.85
N ILE A 34 -31.08 4.35 -15.50
CA ILE A 34 -30.03 5.35 -15.31
C ILE A 34 -30.19 5.83 -13.86
N ALA A 35 -29.64 5.07 -12.94
CA ALA A 35 -29.33 5.56 -11.61
C ALA A 35 -28.01 6.30 -11.73
N ALA A 36 -28.05 7.45 -12.38
CA ALA A 36 -26.88 8.32 -12.52
C ALA A 36 -27.19 9.65 -11.86
N ASP A 37 -27.44 9.64 -10.55
CA ASP A 37 -27.29 10.85 -9.75
C ASP A 37 -27.19 10.42 -8.29
N GLY A 38 -25.96 10.31 -7.78
CA GLY A 38 -25.71 10.09 -6.35
C GLY A 38 -24.57 9.16 -5.96
N LEU A 39 -24.05 8.35 -6.87
CA LEU A 39 -22.76 7.69 -6.63
C LEU A 39 -21.68 8.68 -7.05
N ALA A 40 -20.97 9.25 -6.08
CA ALA A 40 -19.72 9.93 -6.37
C ALA A 40 -18.93 8.99 -7.29
N SER A 41 -18.65 9.42 -8.50
CA SER A 41 -17.99 8.59 -9.49
C SER A 41 -16.61 8.22 -8.92
N ASN A 42 -16.40 6.95 -8.60
CA ASN A 42 -15.09 6.43 -8.24
C ASN A 42 -14.14 6.38 -9.45
N VAL A 43 -14.56 6.99 -10.56
CA VAL A 43 -13.80 7.06 -11.81
C VAL A 43 -13.25 8.48 -11.95
N ALA A 44 -11.92 8.58 -12.02
CA ALA A 44 -11.23 9.80 -12.40
C ALA A 44 -10.72 9.66 -13.84
N THR A 45 -10.77 10.75 -14.60
CA THR A 45 -10.23 10.82 -15.95
C THR A 45 -9.24 11.98 -16.05
N ALA A 46 -8.15 11.79 -16.80
CA ALA A 46 -7.16 12.84 -17.02
C ALA A 46 -6.56 12.70 -18.42
N ALA A 47 -6.26 13.84 -19.07
CA ALA A 47 -5.71 13.86 -20.42
C ALA A 47 -4.19 13.64 -20.46
N ASN A 48 -3.45 14.09 -19.45
CA ASN A 48 -1.99 14.18 -19.49
C ASN A 48 -1.27 13.20 -18.56
N GLY A 49 -1.96 12.65 -17.57
CA GLY A 49 -1.39 11.72 -16.62
C GLY A 49 -2.27 11.58 -15.39
N MET A 50 -2.07 10.49 -14.66
CA MET A 50 -2.88 10.16 -13.48
C MET A 50 -1.98 9.56 -12.41
N VAL A 51 -2.32 9.83 -11.15
CA VAL A 51 -1.74 9.19 -9.97
C VAL A 51 -2.88 8.61 -9.13
N ALA A 52 -2.71 7.39 -8.67
CA ALA A 52 -3.62 6.75 -7.73
C ALA A 52 -2.84 6.20 -6.54
N SER A 53 -3.30 6.48 -5.34
CA SER A 53 -2.75 5.93 -4.10
C SER A 53 -3.83 5.81 -3.03
N VAL A 54 -3.47 5.24 -1.88
CA VAL A 54 -4.40 5.04 -0.76
C VAL A 54 -4.64 6.29 0.08
N HIS A 55 -3.87 7.38 -0.16
CA HIS A 55 -4.00 8.60 0.64
C HIS A 55 -3.99 9.86 -0.25
N PRO A 56 -4.93 10.82 -0.06
CA PRO A 56 -5.03 12.02 -0.89
C PRO A 56 -3.74 12.83 -0.95
N LEU A 57 -3.09 13.11 0.18
CA LEU A 57 -1.83 13.86 0.22
C LEU A 57 -0.72 13.20 -0.61
N ALA A 58 -0.67 11.87 -0.64
CA ALA A 58 0.30 11.14 -1.44
C ALA A 58 -0.03 11.20 -2.94
N THR A 59 -1.32 11.12 -3.29
CA THR A 59 -1.77 11.34 -4.68
C THR A 59 -1.43 12.75 -5.14
N ASP A 60 -1.68 13.76 -4.31
CA ASP A 60 -1.37 15.17 -4.61
C ASP A 60 0.13 15.42 -4.80
N ALA A 61 0.98 14.78 -3.98
CA ALA A 61 2.44 14.84 -4.15
C ALA A 61 2.88 14.27 -5.50
N GLY A 62 2.33 13.14 -5.92
CA GLY A 62 2.60 12.56 -7.23
C GLY A 62 2.12 13.45 -8.39
N VAL A 63 0.93 14.02 -8.28
CA VAL A 63 0.41 14.98 -9.26
C VAL A 63 1.27 16.25 -9.31
N ALA A 64 1.74 16.74 -8.16
CA ALA A 64 2.66 17.87 -8.10
C ALA A 64 3.99 17.59 -8.80
N ALA A 65 4.54 16.37 -8.66
CA ALA A 65 5.72 15.96 -9.39
C ALA A 65 5.50 15.97 -10.92
N LEU A 66 4.35 15.48 -11.41
CA LEU A 66 3.98 15.57 -12.82
C LEU A 66 3.90 17.05 -13.30
N LYS A 67 3.27 17.92 -12.53
CA LYS A 67 3.13 19.37 -12.85
C LYS A 67 4.47 20.10 -12.89
N ARG A 68 5.47 19.64 -12.14
CA ARG A 68 6.86 20.16 -12.16
C ARG A 68 7.69 19.66 -13.34
N GLY A 69 7.09 18.91 -14.27
CA GLY A 69 7.76 18.37 -15.45
C GLY A 69 8.34 16.98 -15.26
N GLY A 70 8.10 16.34 -14.10
CA GLY A 70 8.42 14.94 -13.85
C GLY A 70 7.60 14.00 -14.72
N ASN A 71 8.01 12.75 -14.75
CA ASN A 71 7.29 11.67 -15.43
C ASN A 71 6.59 10.74 -14.43
N ALA A 72 6.07 9.61 -14.91
CA ALA A 72 5.36 8.64 -14.07
C ALA A 72 6.26 8.04 -12.96
N VAL A 73 7.57 7.92 -13.19
CA VAL A 73 8.51 7.43 -12.16
C VAL A 73 8.68 8.46 -11.06
N ASP A 74 8.89 9.73 -11.40
CA ASP A 74 8.98 10.82 -10.42
C ASP A 74 7.71 10.90 -9.57
N ALA A 75 6.55 10.80 -10.23
CA ALA A 75 5.26 10.81 -9.55
C ALA A 75 5.09 9.62 -8.60
N ALA A 76 5.49 8.43 -9.02
CA ALA A 76 5.43 7.23 -8.18
C ALA A 76 6.33 7.35 -6.94
N ILE A 77 7.56 7.88 -7.09
CA ILE A 77 8.48 8.04 -5.97
C ILE A 77 8.02 9.16 -5.02
N ALA A 78 7.53 10.30 -5.55
CA ALA A 78 6.92 11.36 -4.72
C ALA A 78 5.75 10.82 -3.89
N THR A 79 4.88 10.02 -4.52
CA THR A 79 3.78 9.35 -3.86
C THR A 79 4.26 8.39 -2.77
N ALA A 80 5.25 7.54 -3.08
CA ALA A 80 5.79 6.54 -2.15
C ALA A 80 6.46 7.18 -0.92
N LEU A 81 7.24 8.25 -1.12
CA LEU A 81 7.87 9.00 -0.02
C LEU A 81 6.80 9.65 0.88
N THR A 82 5.75 10.21 0.28
CA THR A 82 4.66 10.81 1.03
C THR A 82 3.82 9.75 1.76
N LEU A 83 3.57 8.57 1.16
CA LEU A 83 2.95 7.44 1.85
C LEU A 83 3.77 7.01 3.07
N GLY A 84 5.10 7.05 3.00
CA GLY A 84 5.97 6.81 4.15
C GLY A 84 5.71 7.76 5.34
N VAL A 85 5.10 8.91 5.09
CA VAL A 85 4.65 9.86 6.12
C VAL A 85 3.22 9.54 6.56
N VAL A 86 2.27 9.48 5.62
CA VAL A 86 0.83 9.52 5.92
C VAL A 86 0.18 8.13 6.04
N ASP A 87 0.87 7.08 5.61
CA ASP A 87 0.43 5.67 5.65
C ASP A 87 1.49 4.78 6.33
N GLY A 88 2.10 5.28 7.41
CA GLY A 88 3.25 4.67 8.09
C GLY A 88 3.03 3.27 8.66
N HIS A 89 1.80 2.75 8.64
CA HIS A 89 1.49 1.37 9.00
C HIS A 89 1.69 0.37 7.85
N ASN A 90 1.83 0.85 6.60
CA ASN A 90 2.07 0.04 5.40
C ASN A 90 3.31 0.49 4.62
N SER A 91 3.73 1.74 4.77
CA SER A 91 4.71 2.39 3.90
C SER A 91 5.84 3.03 4.71
N GLY A 92 7.00 3.19 4.10
CA GLY A 92 8.13 3.91 4.71
C GLY A 92 9.48 3.53 4.11
N ILE A 93 10.49 4.38 4.35
CA ILE A 93 11.86 4.15 3.87
C ILE A 93 12.61 3.07 4.66
N GLY A 94 12.06 2.63 5.79
CA GLY A 94 12.61 1.52 6.59
C GLY A 94 12.22 0.14 6.10
N GLY A 95 11.48 0.03 5.02
CA GLY A 95 11.02 -1.21 4.40
C GLY A 95 11.60 -1.44 3.00
N GLY A 96 10.88 -2.20 2.20
CA GLY A 96 11.23 -2.50 0.82
C GLY A 96 10.08 -2.23 -0.15
N CYS A 97 10.37 -2.40 -1.43
CA CYS A 97 9.38 -2.24 -2.49
C CYS A 97 9.73 -3.07 -3.72
N PHE A 98 8.75 -3.23 -4.60
CA PHE A 98 8.97 -3.63 -5.99
C PHE A 98 8.47 -2.50 -6.89
N ILE A 99 9.25 -2.14 -7.90
CA ILE A 99 8.89 -1.11 -8.87
C ILE A 99 8.80 -1.76 -10.24
N LEU A 100 7.63 -1.68 -10.87
CA LEU A 100 7.43 -2.11 -12.24
C LEU A 100 7.16 -0.89 -13.11
N ILE A 101 7.99 -0.69 -14.13
CA ILE A 101 7.94 0.45 -15.05
C ILE A 101 7.61 -0.08 -16.44
N ARG A 102 6.51 0.40 -17.02
CA ARG A 102 6.24 0.21 -18.45
C ARG A 102 6.64 1.48 -19.18
N ARG A 103 7.60 1.36 -20.08
CA ARG A 103 8.10 2.47 -20.89
C ARG A 103 7.18 2.78 -22.08
N ALA A 104 7.36 3.95 -22.68
CA ALA A 104 6.56 4.37 -23.85
C ALA A 104 6.77 3.45 -25.07
N ASP A 105 7.95 2.85 -25.21
CA ASP A 105 8.27 1.87 -26.24
C ASP A 105 7.66 0.47 -25.98
N GLY A 106 6.90 0.31 -24.90
CA GLY A 106 6.27 -0.94 -24.50
C GLY A 106 7.18 -1.88 -23.70
N GLN A 107 8.47 -1.58 -23.54
CA GLN A 107 9.38 -2.37 -22.74
C GLN A 107 9.10 -2.21 -21.25
N PHE A 108 9.44 -3.24 -20.47
CA PHE A 108 9.30 -3.25 -19.02
C PHE A 108 10.68 -3.21 -18.35
N ALA A 109 10.76 -2.47 -17.24
CA ALA A 109 11.84 -2.56 -16.28
C ALA A 109 11.26 -2.89 -14.91
N ALA A 110 11.95 -3.75 -14.17
CA ALA A 110 11.59 -4.11 -12.80
C ALA A 110 12.78 -3.82 -11.88
N ILE A 111 12.51 -3.24 -10.72
CA ILE A 111 13.51 -2.97 -9.68
C ILE A 111 13.06 -3.70 -8.43
N ASP A 112 13.93 -4.58 -7.94
CA ASP A 112 13.75 -5.28 -6.67
C ASP A 112 14.43 -4.49 -5.56
N GLY A 113 13.62 -3.83 -4.76
CA GLY A 113 14.02 -3.12 -3.55
C GLY A 113 13.55 -3.84 -2.29
N ARG A 114 13.37 -5.17 -2.33
CA ARG A 114 13.01 -5.96 -1.16
C ARG A 114 14.07 -5.87 -0.07
N GLU A 115 13.66 -5.96 1.18
CA GLU A 115 14.58 -6.05 2.31
C GLU A 115 15.43 -7.31 2.20
N THR A 116 16.68 -7.21 2.59
CA THR A 116 17.59 -8.34 2.71
C THR A 116 17.87 -8.66 4.18
N ALA A 117 18.27 -9.88 4.45
CA ALA A 117 18.77 -10.23 5.78
C ALA A 117 20.04 -9.43 6.08
N PRO A 118 20.21 -8.90 7.31
CA PRO A 118 21.46 -8.26 7.71
C PRO A 118 22.67 -9.23 7.58
N ALA A 119 23.86 -8.69 7.34
CA ALA A 119 25.07 -9.51 7.18
C ALA A 119 25.37 -10.42 8.40
N ALA A 120 24.95 -10.00 9.59
CA ALA A 120 25.10 -10.77 10.83
C ALA A 120 23.96 -11.80 11.07
N ALA A 121 23.00 -11.91 10.15
CA ALA A 121 21.92 -12.88 10.29
C ALA A 121 22.46 -14.30 10.25
N SER A 122 21.94 -15.15 11.13
CA SER A 122 22.28 -16.56 11.19
C SER A 122 21.01 -17.41 11.28
N ARG A 123 21.14 -18.71 10.96
CA ARG A 123 20.05 -19.68 11.03
C ARG A 123 19.35 -19.67 12.39
N ASP A 124 20.14 -19.56 13.47
CA ASP A 124 19.65 -19.76 14.83
C ASP A 124 19.45 -18.45 15.61
N MET A 125 19.47 -17.28 14.91
CA MET A 125 19.37 -15.97 15.54
C MET A 125 18.06 -15.73 16.32
N PHE A 126 17.02 -16.49 16.04
CA PHE A 126 15.72 -16.42 16.73
C PHE A 126 15.55 -17.52 17.79
N LEU A 127 16.60 -18.29 18.10
CA LEU A 127 16.57 -19.31 19.14
C LEU A 127 17.13 -18.75 20.46
N LYS A 128 16.57 -19.20 21.56
CA LYS A 128 17.14 -19.01 22.91
C LYS A 128 17.25 -20.38 23.57
N ASN A 129 18.47 -20.81 23.90
CA ASN A 129 18.74 -22.13 24.45
C ASN A 129 18.24 -23.29 23.55
N GLY A 130 18.33 -23.11 22.22
CA GLY A 130 17.87 -24.09 21.25
C GLY A 130 16.37 -24.06 20.92
N GLU A 131 15.57 -23.25 21.63
CA GLU A 131 14.12 -23.17 21.45
C GLU A 131 13.71 -21.87 20.73
N PRO A 132 12.71 -21.91 19.82
CA PRO A 132 12.22 -20.75 19.13
C PRO A 132 11.69 -19.67 20.08
N LYS A 133 12.15 -18.44 19.90
CA LYS A 133 11.64 -17.24 20.57
C LYS A 133 10.69 -16.53 19.61
N GLY A 134 9.41 -16.91 19.63
CA GLY A 134 8.43 -16.54 18.61
C GLY A 134 8.18 -15.04 18.41
N ASP A 135 8.51 -14.19 19.39
CA ASP A 135 8.40 -12.74 19.29
C ASP A 135 9.64 -12.07 18.64
N TRP A 136 10.81 -12.73 18.65
CA TRP A 136 12.06 -12.14 18.15
C TRP A 136 12.07 -11.96 16.63
N SER A 137 11.40 -12.81 15.89
CA SER A 137 11.28 -12.70 14.44
C SER A 137 10.18 -11.74 13.97
N VAL A 138 9.40 -11.20 14.91
CA VAL A 138 8.23 -10.33 14.62
C VAL A 138 8.40 -8.94 15.20
N THR A 139 9.04 -8.81 16.37
CA THR A 139 9.06 -7.54 17.11
C THR A 139 10.45 -7.30 17.69
N GLY A 140 10.97 -6.09 17.49
CA GLY A 140 12.23 -5.66 18.03
C GLY A 140 13.39 -5.71 17.03
N PRO A 141 14.64 -5.45 17.47
CA PRO A 141 15.76 -5.19 16.58
C PRO A 141 16.17 -6.39 15.72
N LEU A 142 15.94 -7.61 16.19
CA LEU A 142 16.26 -8.82 15.40
C LEU A 142 15.28 -9.07 14.24
N ALA A 143 14.07 -8.51 14.32
CA ALA A 143 13.05 -8.67 13.28
C ALA A 143 13.26 -7.73 12.07
N VAL A 144 14.21 -6.80 12.16
CA VAL A 144 14.43 -5.75 11.14
C VAL A 144 15.32 -6.30 10.03
N GLY A 145 14.82 -6.24 8.77
CA GLY A 145 15.65 -6.43 7.59
C GLY A 145 16.46 -5.19 7.23
N THR A 146 17.44 -5.32 6.35
CA THR A 146 18.15 -4.19 5.75
C THR A 146 17.21 -3.54 4.72
N PRO A 147 16.82 -2.26 4.88
CA PRO A 147 15.88 -1.61 3.99
C PRO A 147 16.40 -1.46 2.56
N GLY A 148 15.52 -1.68 1.58
CA GLY A 148 15.86 -1.55 0.16
C GLY A 148 15.09 -0.45 -0.57
N ALA A 149 14.00 0.08 0.02
CA ALA A 149 13.11 1.02 -0.65
C ALA A 149 13.83 2.27 -1.17
N LEU A 150 14.63 2.92 -0.33
CA LEU A 150 15.29 4.17 -0.71
C LEU A 150 16.32 3.96 -1.83
N ALA A 151 17.10 2.87 -1.76
CA ALA A 151 18.03 2.49 -2.84
C ALA A 151 17.29 2.22 -4.15
N ALA A 152 16.13 1.55 -4.10
CA ALA A 152 15.30 1.31 -5.29
C ALA A 152 14.75 2.62 -5.86
N TYR A 153 14.35 3.58 -5.02
CA TYR A 153 13.90 4.91 -5.46
C TYR A 153 15.01 5.66 -6.19
N GLU A 154 16.22 5.64 -5.62
CA GLU A 154 17.37 6.26 -6.25
C GLU A 154 17.70 5.64 -7.63
N VAL A 155 17.70 4.30 -7.72
CA VAL A 155 17.91 3.58 -8.99
C VAL A 155 16.82 3.92 -10.00
N ALA A 156 15.56 3.95 -9.59
CA ALA A 156 14.44 4.28 -10.46
C ALA A 156 14.55 5.70 -11.02
N LEU A 157 14.85 6.68 -10.16
CA LEU A 157 15.00 8.07 -10.57
C LEU A 157 16.22 8.29 -11.47
N LYS A 158 17.38 7.73 -11.13
CA LYS A 158 18.59 7.84 -11.95
C LYS A 158 18.43 7.24 -13.36
N SER A 159 17.68 6.15 -13.47
CA SER A 159 17.54 5.42 -14.75
C SER A 159 16.34 5.86 -15.57
N HIS A 160 15.28 6.36 -14.93
CA HIS A 160 13.98 6.57 -15.56
C HIS A 160 13.27 7.86 -15.15
N GLY A 161 13.74 8.57 -14.12
CA GLY A 161 13.17 9.82 -13.62
C GLY A 161 13.70 11.05 -14.35
N LYS A 162 13.20 12.21 -13.95
CA LYS A 162 13.61 13.54 -14.43
C LYS A 162 13.89 14.51 -13.26
N LEU A 163 13.35 14.23 -12.08
CA LEU A 163 13.47 15.10 -10.91
C LEU A 163 14.52 14.54 -9.94
N PRO A 164 15.24 15.42 -9.22
CA PRO A 164 16.17 14.98 -8.17
C PRO A 164 15.41 14.32 -7.02
N LEU A 165 15.98 13.24 -6.44
CA LEU A 165 15.43 12.59 -5.24
C LEU A 165 15.27 13.58 -4.08
N GLN A 166 16.22 14.50 -3.91
CA GLN A 166 16.20 15.52 -2.87
C GLN A 166 14.91 16.36 -2.91
N ASP A 167 14.47 16.80 -4.08
CA ASP A 167 13.26 17.61 -4.22
C ASP A 167 11.99 16.88 -3.77
N LEU A 168 11.94 15.56 -4.04
CA LEU A 168 10.81 14.71 -3.66
C LEU A 168 10.82 14.41 -2.15
N LEU A 169 12.00 14.23 -1.57
CA LEU A 169 12.20 14.08 -0.13
C LEU A 169 11.80 15.34 0.64
N LEU A 170 12.20 16.52 0.16
CA LEU A 170 11.87 17.81 0.80
C LEU A 170 10.36 18.03 0.83
N ALA A 171 9.64 17.73 -0.25
CA ALA A 171 8.18 17.83 -0.29
C ALA A 171 7.50 16.91 0.74
N ALA A 172 7.98 15.69 0.89
CA ALA A 172 7.47 14.77 1.90
C ALA A 172 7.86 15.18 3.33
N ALA A 173 9.05 15.77 3.52
CA ALA A 173 9.49 16.32 4.80
C ALA A 173 8.60 17.47 5.29
N GLU A 174 8.13 18.34 4.41
CA GLU A 174 7.19 19.42 4.75
C GLU A 174 5.87 18.87 5.29
N ILE A 175 5.34 17.82 4.70
CA ILE A 175 4.13 17.15 5.19
C ILE A 175 4.39 16.50 6.57
N ALA A 176 5.53 15.85 6.76
CA ALA A 176 5.88 15.23 8.02
C ALA A 176 6.03 16.26 9.16
N GLU A 177 6.59 17.42 8.88
CA GLU A 177 6.77 18.50 9.86
C GLU A 177 5.48 19.26 10.13
N GLY A 178 4.73 19.63 9.07
CA GLY A 178 3.46 20.34 9.18
C GLY A 178 2.34 19.48 9.80
N GLY A 179 2.46 18.20 9.67
CA GLY A 179 1.50 17.22 10.21
C GLY A 179 0.33 16.95 9.28
N PHE A 180 -0.37 15.87 9.59
CA PHE A 180 -1.58 15.42 8.90
C PHE A 180 -2.56 14.81 9.89
N ALA A 181 -3.86 14.83 9.53
CA ALA A 181 -4.89 14.17 10.32
C ALA A 181 -4.90 12.66 10.05
N LEU A 182 -4.95 11.86 11.11
CA LEU A 182 -5.10 10.41 10.98
C LEU A 182 -6.41 10.07 10.28
N ASP A 183 -6.34 9.24 9.27
CA ASP A 183 -7.52 8.62 8.69
C ASP A 183 -8.06 7.47 9.55
N ARG A 184 -9.25 7.01 9.20
CA ARG A 184 -9.94 5.92 9.91
C ARG A 184 -9.16 4.62 9.92
N ILE A 185 -8.44 4.30 8.83
CA ILE A 185 -7.72 3.03 8.69
C ILE A 185 -6.46 3.06 9.53
N TYR A 186 -5.71 4.15 9.47
CA TYR A 186 -4.52 4.33 10.29
C TYR A 186 -4.87 4.31 11.78
N ALA A 187 -5.90 5.07 12.21
CA ALA A 187 -6.38 5.10 13.59
C ALA A 187 -6.81 3.70 14.09
N ARG A 188 -7.49 2.91 13.25
CA ARG A 188 -7.84 1.51 13.56
C ARG A 188 -6.59 0.65 13.76
N ASN A 189 -5.57 0.81 12.93
CA ASN A 189 -4.32 0.05 13.03
C ASN A 189 -3.52 0.47 14.28
N VAL A 190 -3.47 1.75 14.62
CA VAL A 190 -2.91 2.23 15.89
C VAL A 190 -3.60 1.57 17.07
N LYS A 191 -4.94 1.55 17.08
CA LYS A 191 -5.73 0.92 18.14
C LYS A 191 -5.45 -0.58 18.26
N SER A 192 -5.41 -1.31 17.14
CA SER A 192 -5.15 -2.75 17.17
C SER A 192 -3.74 -3.10 17.62
N SER A 193 -2.77 -2.21 17.38
CA SER A 193 -1.35 -2.38 17.70
C SER A 193 -0.92 -1.72 19.01
N GLN A 194 -1.84 -1.10 19.76
CA GLN A 194 -1.56 -0.29 20.95
C GLN A 194 -0.59 -0.95 21.93
N LYS A 195 -0.81 -2.22 22.27
CA LYS A 195 0.04 -2.97 23.21
C LYS A 195 1.47 -3.13 22.71
N SER A 196 1.67 -3.29 21.40
CA SER A 196 2.99 -3.40 20.78
C SER A 196 3.68 -2.04 20.67
N LEU A 197 2.94 -1.01 20.27
CA LEU A 197 3.42 0.37 20.18
C LEU A 197 3.89 0.91 21.54
N ALA A 198 3.17 0.57 22.60
CA ALA A 198 3.51 0.98 23.97
C ALA A 198 4.86 0.45 24.48
N LYS A 199 5.41 -0.62 23.88
CA LYS A 199 6.71 -1.19 24.25
C LYS A 199 7.91 -0.32 23.80
N PHE A 200 7.71 0.53 22.81
CA PHE A 200 8.76 1.32 22.18
C PHE A 200 8.51 2.82 22.41
N PRO A 201 9.40 3.52 23.12
CA PRO A 201 9.19 4.93 23.49
C PRO A 201 8.87 5.84 22.29
N ALA A 202 9.60 5.71 21.19
CA ALA A 202 9.37 6.53 20.00
C ALA A 202 8.00 6.27 19.36
N SER A 203 7.58 5.00 19.24
CA SER A 203 6.25 4.66 18.72
C SER A 203 5.14 5.12 19.64
N ARG A 204 5.35 4.98 20.95
CA ARG A 204 4.41 5.45 21.97
C ARG A 204 4.18 6.96 21.88
N SER A 205 5.25 7.74 21.87
CA SER A 205 5.15 9.21 21.83
C SER A 205 4.48 9.73 20.57
N LEU A 206 4.67 9.03 19.43
CA LEU A 206 4.08 9.43 18.16
C LEU A 206 2.59 9.02 18.05
N LEU A 207 2.27 7.78 18.41
CA LEU A 207 1.00 7.14 18.03
C LEU A 207 0.03 6.96 19.19
N LEU A 208 0.46 7.15 20.43
CA LEU A 208 -0.40 7.09 21.62
C LEU A 208 -0.48 8.48 22.27
N LYS A 209 -1.55 8.69 23.05
CA LYS A 209 -1.72 9.87 23.91
C LYS A 209 -0.94 9.68 25.21
N ASP A 210 -0.81 10.73 26.01
CA ASP A 210 -0.05 10.69 27.26
C ASP A 210 -0.59 9.65 28.27
N ASP A 211 -1.92 9.44 28.27
CA ASP A 211 -2.58 8.41 29.05
C ASP A 211 -2.41 6.98 28.51
N GLY A 212 -1.70 6.83 27.39
CA GLY A 212 -1.46 5.56 26.69
C GLY A 212 -2.61 5.11 25.79
N SER A 213 -3.69 5.88 25.68
CA SER A 213 -4.77 5.58 24.74
C SER A 213 -4.31 5.82 23.30
N PRO A 214 -4.88 5.10 22.30
CA PRO A 214 -4.53 5.31 20.90
C PRO A 214 -5.03 6.66 20.39
N ARG A 215 -4.28 7.28 19.48
CA ARG A 215 -4.78 8.40 18.72
C ARG A 215 -5.93 7.95 17.82
N LEU A 216 -6.87 8.85 17.58
CA LEU A 216 -8.14 8.59 16.89
C LEU A 216 -8.13 9.22 15.49
N GLU A 217 -9.11 8.85 14.68
CA GLU A 217 -9.40 9.52 13.40
C GLU A 217 -9.56 11.03 13.64
N GLY A 218 -8.89 11.82 12.81
CA GLY A 218 -8.86 13.28 12.91
C GLY A 218 -7.77 13.84 13.84
N ASP A 219 -7.17 13.04 14.72
CA ASP A 219 -6.04 13.50 15.54
C ASP A 219 -4.84 13.87 14.62
N LEU A 220 -4.24 15.04 14.87
CA LEU A 220 -3.07 15.50 14.14
C LEU A 220 -1.82 14.75 14.58
N ILE A 221 -1.05 14.27 13.60
CA ILE A 221 0.29 13.70 13.81
C ILE A 221 1.32 14.56 13.10
N THR A 222 2.38 14.94 13.82
CA THR A 222 3.60 15.54 13.28
C THR A 222 4.77 14.58 13.46
N GLN A 223 5.68 14.54 12.50
CA GLN A 223 6.83 13.62 12.49
C GLN A 223 8.15 14.38 12.27
N PRO A 224 8.57 15.24 13.22
CA PRO A 224 9.75 16.08 13.04
C PRO A 224 11.04 15.28 12.86
N ASP A 225 11.15 14.10 13.48
CA ASP A 225 12.32 13.23 13.32
C ASP A 225 12.38 12.64 11.90
N LEU A 226 11.26 12.23 11.33
CA LEU A 226 11.17 11.77 9.95
C LEU A 226 11.47 12.90 8.97
N ALA A 227 10.91 14.10 9.22
CA ALA A 227 11.19 15.30 8.42
C ALA A 227 12.70 15.62 8.40
N ARG A 228 13.35 15.57 9.56
CA ARG A 228 14.81 15.75 9.68
C ARG A 228 15.56 14.67 8.90
N THR A 229 15.16 13.41 9.01
CA THR A 229 15.78 12.29 8.27
C THR A 229 15.67 12.51 6.76
N TYR A 230 14.49 12.89 6.26
CA TYR A 230 14.29 13.16 4.84
C TYR A 230 15.13 14.33 4.31
N ARG A 231 15.42 15.32 5.16
CA ARG A 231 16.31 16.46 4.80
C ARG A 231 17.79 16.11 4.84
N GLN A 232 18.18 15.03 5.54
CA GLN A 232 19.57 14.59 5.65
C GLN A 232 20.00 13.63 4.53
N ILE A 233 19.04 13.00 3.88
CA ILE A 233 19.24 12.14 2.71
C ILE A 233 19.46 12.99 1.45
#